data_833e68e3f382cc7fd377b48c4a958949
#
_entry.id   833e68e3f382cc7fd377b48c4a958949
#
_cell.length_a   1.000
_cell.length_b   1.000
_cell.length_c   1.000
_cell.angle_alpha   90.00
_cell.angle_beta   90.00
_cell.angle_gamma   90.00
#
_symmetry.space_group_name_H-M   'P 1'
#
loop_
_entity.id
_entity.type
_entity.pdbx_description
1 polymer ?
#
loop_
_entity_poly.entity_id
_entity_poly.type
_entity_poly.pdbx_seq_one_letter_code
_entity_poly.pdbx_strand_id
1 'polypeptide(L)'
;MTHLQDKLLEFQKGLCSIEEVTAFIAQEMHLPFATIDIGRKERTGHNECIWGQNKSAKELSLIIEKLIKHSQDDSFLITRVSPEKYEQIQKYHVTDSSFRFSYYQRSGCLHIHKINSTQAEQDEQKKTSSPVSVGILVAGTSDLYVAEEAQVTLQHCGIKSNLYVDIGVAGLHRLLGRLPEIQQHSVLIVVAGMEAALPSVVAGLVSSAIVAVPTSVGYGSHFEGLTALLGMLNACAPGISVVNIDNGYGAAMVVSKIVKRFL
;
A
#
# COMPACT_ATOMS: atom_id res chain seq x y z
N MET A 1 -5.00 28.86 -4.82
CA MET A 1 -5.13 30.20 -4.21
C MET A 1 -6.57 30.58 -3.84
N THR A 2 -7.57 30.21 -4.63
CA THR A 2 -9.00 30.49 -4.34
C THR A 2 -9.50 29.97 -2.99
N HIS A 3 -9.20 28.73 -2.64
CA HIS A 3 -9.67 28.11 -1.37
C HIS A 3 -9.13 28.77 -0.07
N LEU A 4 -7.92 29.28 -0.06
CA LEU A 4 -7.36 29.97 1.12
C LEU A 4 -8.05 31.34 1.30
N GLN A 5 -8.30 32.06 0.21
CA GLN A 5 -9.02 33.34 0.27
C GLN A 5 -10.45 33.15 0.79
N ASP A 6 -11.14 32.11 0.33
CA ASP A 6 -12.48 31.78 0.82
C ASP A 6 -12.47 31.46 2.32
N LYS A 7 -11.49 30.67 2.78
CA LYS A 7 -11.35 30.32 4.19
C LYS A 7 -11.03 31.53 5.07
N LEU A 8 -10.19 32.45 4.59
CA LEU A 8 -9.90 33.71 5.27
C LEU A 8 -11.13 34.64 5.34
N LEU A 9 -11.95 34.67 4.29
CA LEU A 9 -13.23 35.41 4.29
C LEU A 9 -14.25 34.82 5.26
N GLU A 10 -14.33 33.51 5.40
CA GLU A 10 -15.12 32.82 6.43
C GLU A 10 -14.69 33.23 7.83
N PHE A 11 -13.37 33.27 8.09
CA PHE A 11 -12.82 33.72 9.35
C PHE A 11 -13.17 35.19 9.64
N GLN A 12 -13.01 36.05 8.66
CA GLN A 12 -13.35 37.47 8.80
C GLN A 12 -14.84 37.68 9.12
N LYS A 13 -15.73 36.81 8.62
CA LYS A 13 -17.16 36.82 8.90
C LYS A 13 -17.54 36.11 10.22
N GLY A 14 -16.57 35.59 10.97
CA GLY A 14 -16.83 34.84 12.21
C GLY A 14 -17.46 33.46 11.99
N LEU A 15 -17.37 32.92 10.77
CA LEU A 15 -17.94 31.62 10.39
C LEU A 15 -17.00 30.44 10.67
N CYS A 16 -15.73 30.71 10.98
CA CYS A 16 -14.76 29.70 11.42
C CYS A 16 -13.76 30.28 12.43
N SER A 17 -13.09 29.39 13.19
CA SER A 17 -12.11 29.78 14.19
C SER A 17 -10.71 29.97 13.58
N ILE A 18 -9.79 30.60 14.36
CA ILE A 18 -8.38 30.75 13.96
C ILE A 18 -7.70 29.37 13.88
N GLU A 19 -8.09 28.43 14.74
CA GLU A 19 -7.59 27.07 14.74
C GLU A 19 -7.97 26.35 13.45
N GLU A 20 -9.19 26.55 12.95
CA GLU A 20 -9.67 26.00 11.68
C GLU A 20 -8.93 26.59 10.47
N VAL A 21 -8.63 27.88 10.50
CA VAL A 21 -7.79 28.53 9.47
C VAL A 21 -6.38 27.98 9.51
N THR A 22 -5.80 27.81 10.71
CA THR A 22 -4.45 27.27 10.89
C THR A 22 -4.36 25.81 10.40
N ALA A 23 -5.34 24.98 10.74
CA ALA A 23 -5.45 23.60 10.26
C ALA A 23 -5.59 23.53 8.73
N PHE A 24 -6.37 24.44 8.15
CA PHE A 24 -6.52 24.54 6.68
C PHE A 24 -5.19 24.91 6.01
N ILE A 25 -4.42 25.84 6.58
CA ILE A 25 -3.09 26.22 6.08
C ILE A 25 -2.09 25.07 6.26
N ALA A 26 -2.15 24.36 7.39
CA ALA A 26 -1.32 23.19 7.65
C ALA A 26 -1.72 21.96 6.83
N GLN A 27 -2.86 22.02 6.14
CA GLN A 27 -3.45 20.89 5.42
C GLN A 27 -3.70 19.66 6.34
N GLU A 28 -4.27 19.92 7.49
CA GLU A 28 -4.57 18.94 8.53
C GLU A 28 -6.06 18.93 8.87
N MET A 29 -6.61 17.75 9.19
CA MET A 29 -7.95 17.59 9.74
C MET A 29 -7.88 17.01 11.14
N HIS A 30 -8.41 17.75 12.11
CA HIS A 30 -8.41 17.31 13.50
C HIS A 30 -9.65 16.50 13.86
N LEU A 31 -9.41 15.39 14.53
CA LEU A 31 -10.38 14.56 15.26
C LEU A 31 -9.95 14.53 16.74
N PRO A 32 -10.85 14.23 17.70
CA PRO A 32 -10.48 14.18 19.13
C PRO A 32 -9.33 13.21 19.46
N PHE A 33 -9.06 12.24 18.58
CA PHE A 33 -8.08 11.15 18.77
C PHE A 33 -7.05 11.06 17.64
N ALA A 34 -7.14 11.87 16.59
CA ALA A 34 -6.22 11.81 15.45
C ALA A 34 -6.14 13.15 14.72
N THR A 35 -5.00 13.40 14.09
CA THR A 35 -4.81 14.47 13.09
C THR A 35 -4.50 13.81 11.76
N ILE A 36 -5.31 14.07 10.74
CA ILE A 36 -5.17 13.49 9.40
C ILE A 36 -4.41 14.48 8.54
N ASP A 37 -3.33 14.00 7.92
CA ASP A 37 -2.43 14.78 7.06
C ASP A 37 -2.92 14.76 5.60
N ILE A 38 -3.85 15.65 5.25
CA ILE A 38 -4.40 15.75 3.90
C ILE A 38 -3.43 16.36 2.88
N GLY A 39 -2.43 17.11 3.35
CA GLY A 39 -1.38 17.69 2.50
C GLY A 39 -0.22 16.74 2.19
N ARG A 40 -0.27 15.50 2.67
CA ARG A 40 0.82 14.55 2.50
C ARG A 40 1.14 14.28 1.03
N LYS A 41 0.13 14.16 0.18
CA LYS A 41 0.31 13.88 -1.25
C LYS A 41 1.15 14.94 -1.96
N GLU A 42 0.94 16.22 -1.67
CA GLU A 42 1.69 17.32 -2.25
C GLU A 42 3.16 17.29 -1.83
N ARG A 43 3.45 16.96 -0.57
CA ARG A 43 4.82 16.90 -0.04
C ARG A 43 5.56 15.62 -0.39
N THR A 44 4.87 14.47 -0.40
CA THR A 44 5.50 13.15 -0.48
C THR A 44 5.17 12.38 -1.75
N GLY A 45 4.22 12.88 -2.55
CA GLY A 45 3.70 12.22 -3.76
C GLY A 45 2.67 11.11 -3.49
N HIS A 46 2.28 10.87 -2.23
CA HIS A 46 1.36 9.81 -1.83
C HIS A 46 0.41 10.28 -0.72
N ASN A 47 -0.82 9.80 -0.77
CA ASN A 47 -1.80 10.02 0.29
C ASN A 47 -1.38 9.34 1.59
N GLU A 48 -1.94 9.78 2.70
CA GLU A 48 -1.79 9.08 3.96
C GLU A 48 -2.48 7.72 3.90
N CYS A 49 -1.75 6.67 4.28
CA CYS A 49 -2.33 5.36 4.52
C CYS A 49 -2.69 5.23 6.00
N ILE A 50 -3.90 4.80 6.29
CA ILE A 50 -4.38 4.65 7.65
C ILE A 50 -4.04 3.24 8.16
N TRP A 51 -3.29 3.16 9.26
CA TRP A 51 -3.05 1.90 9.93
C TRP A 51 -4.23 1.53 10.84
N GLY A 52 -4.99 0.51 10.45
CA GLY A 52 -6.25 0.13 11.12
C GLY A 52 -6.10 -0.81 12.32
N GLN A 53 -4.93 -1.44 12.54
CA GLN A 53 -4.76 -2.51 13.52
C GLN A 53 -5.22 -2.11 14.94
N ASN A 54 -4.75 -0.96 15.44
CA ASN A 54 -4.99 -0.50 16.80
C ASN A 54 -6.08 0.58 16.89
N LYS A 55 -6.88 0.76 15.83
CA LYS A 55 -8.04 1.65 15.84
C LYS A 55 -9.32 0.84 15.94
N SER A 56 -10.30 1.34 16.68
CA SER A 56 -11.65 0.77 16.71
C SER A 56 -12.37 1.01 15.38
N ALA A 57 -13.39 0.21 15.07
CA ALA A 57 -14.22 0.40 13.89
C ALA A 57 -14.89 1.79 13.87
N LYS A 58 -15.28 2.32 15.04
CA LYS A 58 -15.84 3.65 15.18
C LYS A 58 -14.84 4.75 14.82
N GLU A 59 -13.59 4.65 15.30
CA GLU A 59 -12.53 5.60 14.95
C GLU A 59 -12.22 5.56 13.46
N LEU A 60 -12.10 4.35 12.87
CA LEU A 60 -11.89 4.21 11.44
C LEU A 60 -13.06 4.80 10.63
N SER A 61 -14.30 4.60 11.06
CA SER A 61 -15.48 5.15 10.41
C SER A 61 -15.50 6.68 10.43
N LEU A 62 -15.10 7.30 11.54
CA LEU A 62 -14.99 8.76 11.66
C LEU A 62 -13.87 9.31 10.74
N ILE A 63 -12.73 8.62 10.65
CA ILE A 63 -11.64 8.99 9.74
C ILE A 63 -12.13 8.91 8.29
N ILE A 64 -12.76 7.80 7.90
CA ILE A 64 -13.30 7.59 6.55
C ILE A 64 -14.31 8.68 6.19
N GLU A 65 -15.25 8.98 7.08
CA GLU A 65 -16.25 10.04 6.88
C GLU A 65 -15.59 11.40 6.63
N LYS A 66 -14.57 11.73 7.42
CA LYS A 66 -13.83 12.98 7.23
C LYS A 66 -13.06 13.01 5.91
N LEU A 67 -12.38 11.91 5.55
CA LEU A 67 -11.66 11.81 4.28
C LEU A 67 -12.60 11.97 3.08
N ILE A 68 -13.75 11.27 3.07
CA ILE A 68 -14.74 11.36 1.99
C ILE A 68 -15.31 12.79 1.85
N LYS A 69 -15.58 13.46 2.97
CA LYS A 69 -16.20 14.79 2.95
C LYS A 69 -15.26 15.94 2.62
N HIS A 70 -14.01 15.84 3.02
CA HIS A 70 -13.10 16.99 3.05
C HIS A 70 -11.81 16.81 2.24
N SER A 71 -11.40 15.58 1.90
CA SER A 71 -10.25 15.36 1.02
C SER A 71 -10.64 15.58 -0.44
N GLN A 72 -9.69 16.11 -1.21
CA GLN A 72 -9.81 16.18 -2.67
C GLN A 72 -9.36 14.88 -3.35
N ASP A 73 -8.93 13.89 -2.57
CA ASP A 73 -8.46 12.61 -3.08
C ASP A 73 -9.63 11.68 -3.42
N ASP A 74 -9.50 11.02 -4.55
CA ASP A 74 -10.50 10.04 -5.02
C ASP A 74 -10.26 8.62 -4.48
N SER A 75 -9.23 8.42 -3.66
CA SER A 75 -8.84 7.08 -3.18
C SER A 75 -8.13 7.12 -1.84
N PHE A 76 -8.49 6.19 -0.95
CA PHE A 76 -7.93 6.03 0.38
C PHE A 76 -7.58 4.56 0.65
N LEU A 77 -6.49 4.32 1.37
CA LEU A 77 -6.06 2.98 1.76
C LEU A 77 -5.97 2.87 3.28
N ILE A 78 -6.59 1.83 3.81
CA ILE A 78 -6.50 1.45 5.22
C ILE A 78 -5.95 0.03 5.26
N THR A 79 -4.88 -0.20 6.00
CA THR A 79 -4.27 -1.51 6.14
C THR A 79 -4.58 -2.14 7.50
N ARG A 80 -4.45 -3.46 7.59
CA ARG A 80 -4.60 -4.23 8.83
C ARG A 80 -5.96 -4.06 9.52
N VAL A 81 -7.01 -4.09 8.71
CA VAL A 81 -8.41 -4.13 9.16
C VAL A 81 -8.83 -5.59 9.30
N SER A 82 -9.29 -6.02 10.48
CA SER A 82 -9.83 -7.38 10.63
C SER A 82 -11.21 -7.51 9.96
N PRO A 83 -11.65 -8.74 9.59
CA PRO A 83 -12.98 -8.95 9.02
C PRO A 83 -14.11 -8.39 9.89
N GLU A 84 -14.04 -8.59 11.21
CA GLU A 84 -15.04 -8.12 12.16
C GLU A 84 -15.10 -6.58 12.20
N LYS A 85 -13.92 -5.90 12.12
CA LYS A 85 -13.87 -4.45 12.02
C LYS A 85 -14.49 -3.96 10.72
N TYR A 86 -14.21 -4.64 9.60
CA TYR A 86 -14.79 -4.29 8.31
C TYR A 86 -16.31 -4.39 8.32
N GLU A 87 -16.88 -5.47 8.86
CA GLU A 87 -18.33 -5.62 9.01
C GLU A 87 -18.95 -4.49 9.85
N GLN A 88 -18.26 -4.05 10.90
CA GLN A 88 -18.72 -2.91 11.70
C GLN A 88 -18.63 -1.59 10.92
N ILE A 89 -17.54 -1.36 10.18
CA ILE A 89 -17.38 -0.17 9.34
C ILE A 89 -18.49 -0.09 8.30
N GLN A 90 -18.86 -1.21 7.67
CA GLN A 90 -19.95 -1.25 6.70
C GLN A 90 -21.29 -0.77 7.28
N LYS A 91 -21.58 -1.07 8.55
CA LYS A 91 -22.81 -0.62 9.23
C LYS A 91 -22.88 0.91 9.39
N TYR A 92 -21.74 1.57 9.47
CA TYR A 92 -21.67 3.05 9.58
C TYR A 92 -21.74 3.76 8.22
N HIS A 93 -21.30 3.12 7.13
CA HIS A 93 -21.09 3.76 5.82
C HIS A 93 -22.04 3.30 4.70
N VAL A 94 -23.24 2.83 5.05
CA VAL A 94 -24.22 2.29 4.10
C VAL A 94 -24.72 3.33 3.06
N THR A 95 -24.43 4.63 3.21
CA THR A 95 -25.17 5.70 2.52
C THR A 95 -24.42 6.47 1.44
N ASP A 96 -23.09 6.34 1.31
CA ASP A 96 -22.37 7.07 0.26
C ASP A 96 -22.14 6.21 -0.99
N SER A 97 -23.07 6.28 -1.94
CA SER A 97 -22.99 5.55 -3.22
C SER A 97 -21.93 6.09 -4.18
N SER A 98 -21.24 7.19 -3.85
CA SER A 98 -20.19 7.78 -4.69
C SER A 98 -18.83 7.08 -4.52
N PHE A 99 -18.65 6.30 -3.45
CA PHE A 99 -17.43 5.57 -3.16
C PHE A 99 -17.65 4.05 -3.12
N ARG A 100 -16.70 3.29 -3.66
CA ARG A 100 -16.64 1.84 -3.57
C ARG A 100 -15.67 1.43 -2.47
N PHE A 101 -16.09 0.49 -1.62
CA PHE A 101 -15.33 -0.12 -0.55
C PHE A 101 -14.90 -1.51 -0.99
N SER A 102 -13.63 -1.69 -1.30
CA SER A 102 -13.04 -2.99 -1.70
C SER A 102 -12.20 -3.54 -0.55
N TYR A 103 -12.71 -4.58 0.10
CA TYR A 103 -12.02 -5.24 1.21
C TYR A 103 -11.31 -6.51 0.75
N TYR A 104 -10.03 -6.58 1.04
CA TYR A 104 -9.15 -7.71 0.74
C TYR A 104 -8.89 -8.46 2.04
N GLN A 105 -9.70 -9.50 2.27
CA GLN A 105 -9.76 -10.20 3.56
C GLN A 105 -8.42 -10.80 3.98
N ARG A 106 -7.64 -11.33 3.04
CA ARG A 106 -6.36 -11.98 3.34
C ARG A 106 -5.33 -11.00 3.89
N SER A 107 -5.18 -9.85 3.26
CA SER A 107 -4.23 -8.81 3.68
C SER A 107 -4.79 -7.86 4.74
N GLY A 108 -6.10 -7.88 4.98
CA GLY A 108 -6.78 -6.89 5.81
C GLY A 108 -6.74 -5.47 5.23
N CYS A 109 -6.57 -5.33 3.92
CA CYS A 109 -6.60 -4.03 3.26
C CYS A 109 -8.02 -3.63 2.91
N LEU A 110 -8.37 -2.39 3.24
CA LEU A 110 -9.60 -1.73 2.78
C LEU A 110 -9.22 -0.59 1.85
N HIS A 111 -9.51 -0.75 0.57
CA HIS A 111 -9.31 0.26 -0.46
C HIS A 111 -10.64 0.93 -0.77
N ILE A 112 -10.73 2.23 -0.52
CA ILE A 112 -11.91 3.05 -0.75
C ILE A 112 -11.59 3.96 -1.93
N HIS A 113 -12.40 3.93 -2.99
CA HIS A 113 -12.19 4.77 -4.16
C HIS A 113 -13.51 5.29 -4.71
N LYS A 114 -13.47 6.49 -5.26
CA LYS A 114 -14.62 7.17 -5.85
C LYS A 114 -15.07 6.45 -7.12
N ILE A 115 -16.38 6.25 -7.27
CA ILE A 115 -16.96 5.67 -8.45
C ILE A 115 -17.08 6.77 -9.51
N ASN A 116 -16.05 6.90 -10.36
CA ASN A 116 -16.12 7.79 -11.51
C ASN A 116 -16.77 7.02 -12.67
N SER A 117 -17.83 7.56 -13.24
CA SER A 117 -18.52 7.00 -14.42
C SER A 117 -17.61 6.85 -15.66
N THR A 118 -16.43 7.46 -15.65
CA THR A 118 -15.43 7.41 -16.72
C THR A 118 -14.24 6.49 -16.44
N GLN A 119 -14.06 6.00 -15.22
CA GLN A 119 -12.87 5.17 -14.87
C GLN A 119 -13.01 3.70 -15.28
N ALA A 120 -14.23 3.17 -15.36
CA ALA A 120 -14.43 1.80 -15.86
C ALA A 120 -13.96 1.65 -17.33
N GLU A 121 -14.03 2.73 -18.13
CA GLU A 121 -13.54 2.76 -19.51
C GLU A 121 -12.07 3.25 -19.62
N GLN A 122 -11.59 4.03 -18.66
CA GLN A 122 -10.21 4.54 -18.64
C GLN A 122 -9.20 3.55 -18.06
N ASP A 123 -9.61 2.62 -17.20
CA ASP A 123 -8.73 1.53 -16.74
C ASP A 123 -8.40 0.52 -17.87
N GLU A 124 -9.26 0.42 -18.89
CA GLU A 124 -8.93 -0.31 -20.12
C GLU A 124 -8.12 0.53 -21.11
N GLN A 125 -8.28 1.85 -21.15
CA GLN A 125 -7.66 2.72 -22.16
C GLN A 125 -6.38 3.43 -21.70
N LYS A 126 -6.12 3.62 -20.41
CA LYS A 126 -4.79 3.98 -19.93
C LYS A 126 -3.88 2.75 -19.89
N LYS A 127 -3.63 2.16 -21.03
CA LYS A 127 -2.33 1.59 -21.38
C LYS A 127 -1.29 2.72 -21.45
N THR A 128 -1.11 3.47 -20.37
CA THR A 128 0.14 4.17 -20.17
C THR A 128 1.13 3.05 -19.90
N SER A 129 1.88 2.68 -20.92
CA SER A 129 3.07 1.87 -20.82
C SER A 129 4.04 2.61 -19.91
N SER A 130 3.89 2.44 -18.59
CA SER A 130 4.97 2.81 -17.69
C SER A 130 6.20 2.09 -18.21
N PRO A 131 7.32 2.77 -18.44
CA PRO A 131 8.56 2.10 -18.85
C PRO A 131 9.06 1.16 -17.75
N VAL A 132 8.46 1.22 -16.56
CA VAL A 132 8.83 0.41 -15.39
C VAL A 132 7.73 -0.60 -15.12
N SER A 133 8.03 -1.88 -15.30
CA SER A 133 7.14 -2.98 -14.93
C SER A 133 7.52 -3.55 -13.57
N VAL A 134 6.51 -3.98 -12.81
CA VAL A 134 6.65 -4.46 -11.43
C VAL A 134 6.19 -5.90 -11.30
N GLY A 135 7.03 -6.76 -10.74
CA GLY A 135 6.68 -8.13 -10.35
C GLY A 135 6.64 -8.29 -8.82
N ILE A 136 5.71 -9.12 -8.32
CA ILE A 136 5.65 -9.54 -6.92
C ILE A 136 5.84 -11.05 -6.88
N LEU A 137 6.90 -11.51 -6.23
CA LEU A 137 7.30 -12.90 -6.11
C LEU A 137 7.02 -13.40 -4.70
N VAL A 138 6.34 -14.52 -4.56
CA VAL A 138 5.92 -15.07 -3.26
C VAL A 138 6.47 -16.48 -3.09
N ALA A 139 7.22 -16.69 -2.01
CA ALA A 139 7.86 -17.99 -1.75
C ALA A 139 6.85 -19.09 -1.48
N GLY A 140 5.92 -18.89 -0.55
CA GLY A 140 4.89 -19.83 -0.20
C GLY A 140 3.51 -19.20 -0.12
N THR A 141 2.46 -20.03 -0.20
CA THR A 141 1.07 -19.55 -0.11
C THR A 141 0.73 -18.90 1.24
N SER A 142 1.48 -19.25 2.29
CA SER A 142 1.34 -18.63 3.60
C SER A 142 1.82 -17.17 3.63
N ASP A 143 2.67 -16.75 2.69
CA ASP A 143 3.18 -15.38 2.59
C ASP A 143 2.24 -14.45 1.79
N LEU A 144 1.16 -14.99 1.24
CA LEU A 144 0.25 -14.25 0.34
C LEU A 144 -0.40 -13.04 0.98
N TYR A 145 -0.59 -13.00 2.30
CA TYR A 145 -1.21 -11.86 2.96
C TYR A 145 -0.33 -10.59 2.85
N VAL A 146 0.99 -10.75 2.92
CA VAL A 146 1.95 -9.64 2.75
C VAL A 146 2.05 -9.23 1.28
N ALA A 147 2.06 -10.20 0.37
CA ALA A 147 2.09 -9.93 -1.07
C ALA A 147 0.83 -9.23 -1.55
N GLU A 148 -0.34 -9.60 -1.04
CA GLU A 148 -1.61 -8.92 -1.35
C GLU A 148 -1.63 -7.49 -0.77
N GLU A 149 -1.08 -7.25 0.44
CA GLU A 149 -0.90 -5.90 0.97
C GLU A 149 -0.06 -5.05 0.01
N ALA A 150 1.06 -5.59 -0.49
CA ALA A 150 1.90 -4.89 -1.47
C ALA A 150 1.15 -4.63 -2.78
N GLN A 151 0.43 -5.63 -3.30
CA GLN A 151 -0.32 -5.52 -4.55
C GLN A 151 -1.44 -4.46 -4.47
N VAL A 152 -2.24 -4.49 -3.41
CA VAL A 152 -3.32 -3.52 -3.18
C VAL A 152 -2.76 -2.11 -2.99
N THR A 153 -1.61 -1.98 -2.32
CA THR A 153 -0.93 -0.69 -2.16
C THR A 153 -0.41 -0.15 -3.49
N LEU A 154 0.20 -0.98 -4.34
CA LEU A 154 0.60 -0.57 -5.69
C LEU A 154 -0.61 -0.15 -6.53
N GLN A 155 -1.71 -0.90 -6.47
CA GLN A 155 -2.96 -0.56 -7.15
C GLN A 155 -3.51 0.80 -6.68
N HIS A 156 -3.51 1.07 -5.36
CA HIS A 156 -3.86 2.37 -4.80
C HIS A 156 -2.97 3.50 -5.33
N CYS A 157 -1.68 3.21 -5.58
CA CYS A 157 -0.73 4.15 -6.18
C CYS A 157 -0.86 4.28 -7.72
N GLY A 158 -1.80 3.57 -8.35
CA GLY A 158 -2.00 3.55 -9.81
C GLY A 158 -0.97 2.69 -10.56
N ILE A 159 -0.28 1.78 -9.88
CA ILE A 159 0.77 0.93 -10.46
C ILE A 159 0.25 -0.50 -10.62
N LYS A 160 0.33 -1.03 -11.83
CA LYS A 160 0.03 -2.44 -12.12
C LYS A 160 1.22 -3.32 -11.75
N SER A 161 0.94 -4.52 -11.23
CA SER A 161 1.96 -5.51 -10.89
C SER A 161 1.52 -6.91 -11.26
N ASN A 162 2.48 -7.77 -11.60
CA ASN A 162 2.28 -9.18 -11.86
C ASN A 162 2.62 -9.99 -10.60
N LEU A 163 1.75 -10.91 -10.21
CA LEU A 163 1.93 -11.75 -9.02
C LEU A 163 2.36 -13.17 -9.42
N TYR A 164 3.48 -13.64 -8.85
CA TYR A 164 4.04 -14.97 -9.04
C TYR A 164 4.00 -15.71 -7.70
N VAL A 165 3.09 -16.68 -7.58
CA VAL A 165 2.79 -17.36 -6.33
C VAL A 165 3.47 -18.71 -6.27
N ASP A 166 3.87 -19.12 -5.04
CA ASP A 166 4.39 -20.45 -4.71
C ASP A 166 5.64 -20.84 -5.52
N ILE A 167 6.58 -19.91 -5.63
CA ILE A 167 7.85 -20.08 -6.34
C ILE A 167 9.06 -20.17 -5.40
N GLY A 168 8.85 -20.69 -4.19
CA GLY A 168 9.89 -20.86 -3.18
C GLY A 168 11.02 -21.80 -3.62
N VAL A 169 12.19 -21.62 -3.00
CA VAL A 169 13.44 -22.31 -3.38
C VAL A 169 13.39 -23.82 -3.14
N ALA A 170 12.52 -24.32 -2.27
CA ALA A 170 12.32 -25.74 -2.05
C ALA A 170 11.80 -26.48 -3.32
N GLY A 171 11.19 -25.72 -4.24
CA GLY A 171 10.80 -26.19 -5.56
C GLY A 171 11.38 -25.28 -6.65
N LEU A 172 12.69 -25.19 -6.73
CA LEU A 172 13.42 -24.26 -7.60
C LEU A 172 12.95 -24.30 -9.08
N HIS A 173 12.52 -25.47 -9.57
CA HIS A 173 11.97 -25.61 -10.92
C HIS A 173 10.74 -24.72 -11.17
N ARG A 174 9.97 -24.37 -10.14
CA ARG A 174 8.80 -23.47 -10.24
C ARG A 174 9.25 -22.04 -10.54
N LEU A 175 10.28 -21.56 -9.83
CA LEU A 175 10.91 -20.27 -10.10
C LEU A 175 11.54 -20.25 -11.50
N LEU A 176 12.33 -21.27 -11.84
CA LEU A 176 13.03 -21.36 -13.13
C LEU A 176 12.05 -21.42 -14.31
N GLY A 177 10.90 -22.09 -14.15
CA GLY A 177 9.86 -22.14 -15.16
C GLY A 177 9.19 -20.79 -15.46
N ARG A 178 9.25 -19.84 -14.52
CA ARG A 178 8.70 -18.47 -14.67
C ARG A 178 9.79 -17.42 -14.90
N LEU A 179 11.05 -17.81 -14.89
CA LEU A 179 12.17 -16.87 -14.97
C LEU A 179 12.13 -15.96 -16.20
N PRO A 180 11.79 -16.42 -17.41
CA PRO A 180 11.71 -15.55 -18.59
C PRO A 180 10.68 -14.42 -18.45
N GLU A 181 9.56 -14.66 -17.76
CA GLU A 181 8.54 -13.64 -17.45
C GLU A 181 9.04 -12.69 -16.35
N ILE A 182 9.65 -13.23 -15.32
CA ILE A 182 10.18 -12.46 -14.17
C ILE A 182 11.27 -11.49 -14.62
N GLN A 183 12.14 -11.89 -15.53
CA GLN A 183 13.22 -11.06 -16.07
C GLN A 183 12.73 -9.86 -16.89
N GLN A 184 11.47 -9.81 -17.29
CA GLN A 184 10.88 -8.66 -17.99
C GLN A 184 10.55 -7.50 -17.05
N HIS A 185 10.59 -7.71 -15.72
CA HIS A 185 10.28 -6.68 -14.76
C HIS A 185 11.50 -5.81 -14.44
N SER A 186 11.26 -4.51 -14.31
CA SER A 186 12.29 -3.54 -13.92
C SER A 186 12.55 -3.55 -12.41
N VAL A 187 11.49 -3.83 -11.63
CA VAL A 187 11.54 -3.87 -10.17
C VAL A 187 10.75 -5.08 -9.67
N LEU A 188 11.30 -5.77 -8.69
CA LEU A 188 10.67 -6.92 -8.06
C LEU A 188 10.46 -6.67 -6.57
N ILE A 189 9.26 -7.02 -6.06
CA ILE A 189 9.02 -7.23 -4.64
C ILE A 189 9.10 -8.73 -4.39
N VAL A 190 9.99 -9.17 -3.49
CA VAL A 190 10.18 -10.60 -3.20
C VAL A 190 9.83 -10.87 -1.75
N VAL A 191 8.76 -11.65 -1.55
CA VAL A 191 8.16 -11.93 -0.23
C VAL A 191 8.49 -13.36 0.18
N ALA A 192 9.14 -13.53 1.33
CA ALA A 192 9.55 -14.84 1.82
C ALA A 192 9.64 -14.89 3.36
N GLY A 193 9.15 -15.98 3.94
CA GLY A 193 9.37 -16.37 5.33
C GLY A 193 10.49 -17.40 5.50
N MET A 194 10.40 -18.21 6.55
CA MET A 194 11.39 -19.21 6.91
C MET A 194 12.82 -18.63 7.00
N GLU A 195 13.76 -19.15 6.21
CA GLU A 195 15.15 -18.66 6.08
C GLU A 195 15.31 -17.56 5.02
N ALA A 196 14.24 -17.25 4.28
CA ALA A 196 14.20 -16.18 3.27
C ALA A 196 15.26 -16.29 2.15
N ALA A 197 15.53 -17.50 1.67
CA ALA A 197 16.53 -17.72 0.62
C ALA A 197 16.10 -17.20 -0.77
N LEU A 198 14.79 -17.07 -1.03
CA LEU A 198 14.28 -16.69 -2.35
C LEU A 198 14.85 -15.37 -2.88
N PRO A 199 14.94 -14.25 -2.13
CA PRO A 199 15.50 -13.00 -2.64
C PRO A 199 16.95 -13.15 -3.12
N SER A 200 17.79 -13.90 -2.38
CA SER A 200 19.19 -14.16 -2.77
C SER A 200 19.29 -14.93 -4.09
N VAL A 201 18.44 -15.94 -4.26
CA VAL A 201 18.41 -16.75 -5.49
C VAL A 201 17.94 -15.90 -6.67
N VAL A 202 16.85 -15.14 -6.49
CA VAL A 202 16.32 -14.25 -7.53
C VAL A 202 17.34 -13.20 -7.94
N ALA A 203 18.03 -12.58 -6.98
CA ALA A 203 19.04 -11.55 -7.27
C ALA A 203 20.22 -12.07 -8.11
N GLY A 204 20.54 -13.36 -8.00
CA GLY A 204 21.52 -13.99 -8.87
C GLY A 204 21.04 -14.32 -10.29
N LEU A 205 19.74 -14.15 -10.57
CA LEU A 205 19.11 -14.56 -11.83
C LEU A 205 18.51 -13.41 -12.64
N VAL A 206 18.41 -12.20 -12.07
CA VAL A 206 17.77 -11.05 -12.70
C VAL A 206 18.63 -9.79 -12.60
N SER A 207 18.40 -8.83 -13.51
CA SER A 207 19.00 -7.48 -13.45
C SER A 207 18.11 -6.45 -12.75
N SER A 208 16.91 -6.85 -12.33
CA SER A 208 15.91 -6.00 -11.70
C SER A 208 16.37 -5.53 -10.32
N ALA A 209 15.98 -4.33 -9.91
CA ALA A 209 16.07 -3.92 -8.51
C ALA A 209 15.12 -4.75 -7.65
N ILE A 210 15.57 -5.20 -6.48
CA ILE A 210 14.78 -6.05 -5.58
C ILE A 210 14.48 -5.33 -4.28
N VAL A 211 13.19 -5.31 -3.92
CA VAL A 211 12.70 -4.94 -2.59
C VAL A 211 12.24 -6.22 -1.90
N ALA A 212 13.00 -6.70 -0.94
CA ALA A 212 12.74 -7.93 -0.22
C ALA A 212 11.89 -7.67 1.03
N VAL A 213 10.87 -8.51 1.23
CA VAL A 213 9.95 -8.43 2.36
C VAL A 213 10.04 -9.72 3.17
N PRO A 214 10.70 -9.71 4.32
CA PRO A 214 10.66 -10.84 5.22
C PRO A 214 9.26 -10.99 5.82
N THR A 215 8.80 -12.23 6.01
CA THR A 215 7.51 -12.49 6.68
C THR A 215 7.71 -13.19 8.02
N SER A 216 6.73 -13.04 8.90
CA SER A 216 6.66 -13.77 10.17
C SER A 216 6.25 -15.23 10.00
N VAL A 217 6.13 -15.72 8.77
CA VAL A 217 5.82 -17.11 8.45
C VAL A 217 7.02 -18.00 8.73
N GLY A 218 6.83 -18.98 9.61
CA GLY A 218 7.90 -19.91 9.96
C GLY A 218 7.58 -20.69 11.23
N TYR A 219 8.52 -21.53 11.64
CA TYR A 219 8.48 -22.31 12.87
C TYR A 219 9.89 -22.51 13.45
N GLY A 220 10.00 -23.06 14.67
CA GLY A 220 11.29 -23.27 15.30
C GLY A 220 12.05 -21.98 15.57
N SER A 221 13.25 -21.85 15.07
CA SER A 221 14.14 -20.69 15.29
C SER A 221 13.87 -19.51 14.34
N HIS A 222 12.68 -19.37 13.80
CA HIS A 222 12.34 -18.23 12.91
C HIS A 222 12.15 -16.89 13.65
N PHE A 223 11.88 -16.92 14.99
CA PHE A 223 11.72 -15.75 15.86
C PHE A 223 10.81 -14.68 15.24
N GLU A 224 9.56 -15.05 14.87
CA GLU A 224 8.56 -14.15 14.28
C GLU A 224 9.06 -13.37 13.06
N GLY A 225 9.89 -14.01 12.22
CA GLY A 225 10.45 -13.43 11.00
C GLY A 225 11.83 -12.77 11.15
N LEU A 226 12.41 -12.75 12.36
CA LEU A 226 13.75 -12.19 12.56
C LEU A 226 14.80 -12.96 11.75
N THR A 227 14.70 -14.29 11.70
CA THR A 227 15.58 -15.12 10.88
C THR A 227 15.50 -14.75 9.40
N ALA A 228 14.26 -14.56 8.89
CA ALA A 228 14.04 -14.11 7.52
C ALA A 228 14.64 -12.72 7.26
N LEU A 229 14.43 -11.77 8.18
CA LEU A 229 14.99 -10.42 8.08
C LEU A 229 16.53 -10.46 8.04
N LEU A 230 17.16 -11.16 8.97
CA LEU A 230 18.62 -11.28 9.05
C LEU A 230 19.19 -12.01 7.83
N GLY A 231 18.50 -13.06 7.34
CA GLY A 231 18.88 -13.76 6.12
C GLY A 231 18.90 -12.85 4.89
N MET A 232 17.86 -12.01 4.73
CA MET A 232 17.79 -11.04 3.64
C MET A 232 18.85 -9.93 3.76
N LEU A 233 19.11 -9.42 4.98
CA LEU A 233 20.13 -8.39 5.22
C LEU A 233 21.56 -8.89 5.00
N ASN A 234 21.79 -10.20 5.17
CA ASN A 234 23.09 -10.84 4.94
C ASN A 234 23.19 -11.53 3.58
N ALA A 235 22.28 -11.26 2.66
CA ALA A 235 22.33 -11.84 1.32
C ALA A 235 23.63 -11.47 0.61
N CYS A 236 24.34 -12.47 0.04
CA CYS A 236 25.56 -12.26 -0.72
C CYS A 236 25.29 -11.58 -2.07
N ALA A 237 24.12 -11.80 -2.65
CA ALA A 237 23.76 -11.22 -3.95
C ALA A 237 23.50 -9.71 -3.81
N PRO A 238 24.14 -8.85 -4.63
CA PRO A 238 23.94 -7.40 -4.57
C PRO A 238 22.58 -6.99 -5.16
N GLY A 239 22.12 -5.77 -4.82
CA GLY A 239 20.91 -5.17 -5.42
C GLY A 239 19.62 -5.47 -4.65
N ILE A 240 19.70 -6.00 -3.43
CA ILE A 240 18.56 -6.26 -2.55
C ILE A 240 18.44 -5.13 -1.51
N SER A 241 17.28 -4.50 -1.46
CA SER A 241 16.87 -3.60 -0.38
C SER A 241 15.83 -4.30 0.47
N VAL A 242 15.98 -4.28 1.79
CA VAL A 242 15.09 -5.01 2.70
C VAL A 242 14.19 -4.04 3.46
N VAL A 243 12.90 -4.35 3.54
CA VAL A 243 11.95 -3.63 4.40
C VAL A 243 11.69 -4.41 5.70
N ASN A 244 10.86 -3.88 6.59
CA ASN A 244 10.54 -4.54 7.85
C ASN A 244 9.71 -5.82 7.65
N ILE A 245 9.63 -6.66 8.67
CA ILE A 245 8.85 -7.90 8.69
C ILE A 245 7.37 -7.59 8.44
N ASP A 246 6.72 -8.40 7.59
CA ASP A 246 5.31 -8.28 7.20
C ASP A 246 4.92 -6.90 6.65
N ASN A 247 5.87 -6.17 6.05
CA ASN A 247 5.64 -4.81 5.58
C ASN A 247 5.49 -4.75 4.04
N GLY A 248 4.45 -5.38 3.52
CA GLY A 248 4.09 -5.30 2.10
C GLY A 248 3.79 -3.87 1.65
N TYR A 249 3.13 -3.08 2.52
CA TYR A 249 2.89 -1.67 2.30
C TYR A 249 4.20 -0.90 2.07
N GLY A 250 5.18 -1.07 2.97
CA GLY A 250 6.46 -0.38 2.87
C GLY A 250 7.21 -0.71 1.58
N ALA A 251 7.21 -1.97 1.17
CA ALA A 251 7.81 -2.39 -0.10
C ALA A 251 7.13 -1.73 -1.30
N ALA A 252 5.80 -1.73 -1.34
CA ALA A 252 5.04 -1.07 -2.39
C ALA A 252 5.30 0.44 -2.45
N MET A 253 5.47 1.10 -1.30
CA MET A 253 5.79 2.53 -1.23
C MET A 253 7.20 2.83 -1.76
N VAL A 254 8.20 1.98 -1.48
CA VAL A 254 9.54 2.11 -2.08
C VAL A 254 9.45 2.01 -3.59
N VAL A 255 8.80 0.95 -4.10
CA VAL A 255 8.61 0.73 -5.54
C VAL A 255 7.84 1.89 -6.17
N SER A 256 6.77 2.36 -5.55
CA SER A 256 5.97 3.48 -6.06
C SER A 256 6.78 4.76 -6.21
N LYS A 257 7.68 5.07 -5.27
CA LYS A 257 8.57 6.23 -5.38
C LYS A 257 9.58 6.08 -6.52
N ILE A 258 10.08 4.87 -6.75
CA ILE A 258 10.97 4.59 -7.88
C ILE A 258 10.21 4.78 -9.20
N VAL A 259 9.06 4.11 -9.36
CA VAL A 259 8.25 4.14 -10.59
C VAL A 259 7.82 5.56 -10.95
N LYS A 260 7.35 6.35 -9.97
CA LYS A 260 6.89 7.73 -10.20
C LYS A 260 7.99 8.71 -10.64
N ARG A 261 9.26 8.34 -10.53
CA ARG A 261 10.37 9.15 -11.05
C ARG A 261 10.57 8.99 -12.56
N PHE A 262 10.00 7.94 -13.16
CA PHE A 262 10.12 7.62 -14.57
C PHE A 262 8.79 7.75 -15.33
N LEU A 263 7.72 8.20 -14.65
CA LEU A 263 6.43 8.60 -15.24
C LEU A 263 6.38 10.11 -15.45
#